data_21c59338c22c2cdc68481213d942f9c6
#
_entry.id   21c59338c22c2cdc68481213d942f9c6
#
_cell.length_a   1.000
_cell.length_b   1.000
_cell.length_c   1.000
_cell.angle_alpha   90.00
_cell.angle_beta   90.00
_cell.angle_gamma   90.00
#
_symmetry.space_group_name_H-M   'P 1'
#
loop_
_entity.id
_entity.type
_entity.pdbx_description
1 polymer ?
#
loop_
_entity_poly.entity_id
_entity_poly.type
_entity_poly.pdbx_seq_one_letter_code
_entity_poly.pdbx_strand_id
1 'polypeptide(L)'
;LKEVKVEEGQTVPIGTLLAIFDTADGEAAATAPQAPAAKPQQQAAPQAPPAQPKREAAPPPVTPAPQQQRPAPPPAQSSSPAPQAYAAATATADRPDLSDVRATPAVRKLAGENGIDISQIEGTGLGGRVSRKDVEDFIAQKQSSQQQAAARVIPAQPQQQPQSQAPARQAPVASLAGDELVPLSQMRRAIANNMVQAWSAPHAHAVMEVDVTELMRYRDRVKHEFQEREGFDLSPAAFIAKAVVEALRTVPSVNSSWTDQGLIRHREINLGYAVALGEDGLIVPVIKDADGKSLAGLMRSIRDVVDRAKARRLTLDDLSGGTFTLNNTGPLGTIVSSPIVPPGQAAILSSESIGKRLVVTGDDAIAIRQMMNIVIGFDHRVVDGSTAARFLTAVRDWLQTTGTSVTVY
;
A
#
# COMPACT_ATOMS: atom_id res chain seq x y z
N LEU A 1 -40.43 24.95 23.50
CA LEU A 1 -39.88 26.22 23.02
C LEU A 1 -40.20 27.32 24.04
N LYS A 2 -39.20 27.92 24.65
CA LYS A 2 -39.39 28.91 25.70
C LYS A 2 -39.35 30.33 25.12
N GLU A 3 -38.49 30.59 24.19
CA GLU A 3 -38.30 31.89 23.57
C GLU A 3 -37.65 31.73 22.17
N VAL A 4 -38.17 32.45 21.18
CA VAL A 4 -37.54 32.62 19.88
C VAL A 4 -36.87 33.98 19.82
N LYS A 5 -35.58 34.04 19.50
CA LYS A 5 -34.77 35.26 19.53
C LYS A 5 -34.53 35.90 18.16
N VAL A 6 -34.88 35.18 17.09
CA VAL A 6 -34.68 35.62 15.69
C VAL A 6 -35.94 35.30 14.90
N GLU A 7 -36.47 36.30 14.17
CA GLU A 7 -37.65 36.13 13.32
C GLU A 7 -37.31 35.43 11.99
N GLU A 8 -38.31 34.80 11.40
CA GLU A 8 -38.19 34.08 10.12
C GLU A 8 -37.80 35.06 8.99
N GLY A 9 -36.72 34.72 8.24
CA GLY A 9 -36.20 35.51 7.13
C GLY A 9 -35.07 36.49 7.50
N GLN A 10 -34.64 36.57 8.76
CA GLN A 10 -33.46 37.38 9.15
C GLN A 10 -32.13 36.63 8.94
N THR A 11 -31.20 37.28 8.28
CA THR A 11 -29.80 36.77 8.16
C THR A 11 -29.03 37.21 9.39
N VAL A 12 -28.48 36.22 10.14
CA VAL A 12 -27.73 36.46 11.35
C VAL A 12 -26.30 35.90 11.25
N PRO A 13 -25.33 36.49 11.98
CA PRO A 13 -23.95 35.97 12.04
C PRO A 13 -23.89 34.54 12.60
N ILE A 14 -22.88 33.78 12.18
CA ILE A 14 -22.64 32.44 12.70
C ILE A 14 -22.35 32.49 14.20
N GLY A 15 -23.10 31.70 14.99
CA GLY A 15 -22.99 31.65 16.45
C GLY A 15 -24.09 32.42 17.18
N THR A 16 -25.06 33.06 16.49
CA THR A 16 -26.20 33.71 17.11
C THR A 16 -27.18 32.70 17.70
N LEU A 17 -27.63 32.91 18.93
CA LEU A 17 -28.62 32.08 19.61
C LEU A 17 -30.00 32.31 18.98
N LEU A 18 -30.57 31.32 18.31
CA LEU A 18 -31.80 31.41 17.53
C LEU A 18 -33.05 31.19 18.39
N ALA A 19 -33.01 30.23 19.34
CA ALA A 19 -34.14 29.91 20.20
C ALA A 19 -33.68 29.19 21.49
N ILE A 20 -34.48 29.28 22.56
CA ILE A 20 -34.26 28.60 23.83
C ILE A 20 -35.36 27.57 24.02
N PHE A 21 -34.97 26.30 24.29
CA PHE A 21 -35.85 25.23 24.66
C PHE A 21 -35.70 24.91 26.16
N ASP A 22 -36.82 24.68 26.82
CA ASP A 22 -36.82 24.22 28.21
C ASP A 22 -36.98 22.67 28.15
N THR A 23 -35.98 21.95 28.55
CA THR A 23 -36.01 20.49 28.69
C THR A 23 -36.35 20.17 30.14
N ALA A 24 -37.64 20.09 30.45
CA ALA A 24 -38.09 19.45 31.68
C ALA A 24 -37.99 17.93 31.50
N ASP A 25 -37.41 17.27 32.50
CA ASP A 25 -37.15 15.82 32.56
C ASP A 25 -38.32 14.94 32.10
N GLY A 26 -38.02 13.92 31.29
CA GLY A 26 -38.93 12.80 31.04
C GLY A 26 -39.06 12.42 29.59
N GLU A 27 -38.46 11.30 29.27
CA GLU A 27 -38.84 10.29 28.28
C GLU A 27 -39.89 10.74 27.23
N ALA A 28 -39.51 11.04 26.02
CA ALA A 28 -40.41 11.19 24.89
C ALA A 28 -39.82 10.65 23.59
N ALA A 29 -40.51 9.61 23.10
CA ALA A 29 -40.34 9.04 21.76
C ALA A 29 -40.49 10.13 20.68
N ALA A 30 -39.59 10.12 19.72
CA ALA A 30 -39.63 10.97 18.55
C ALA A 30 -40.81 10.59 17.63
N THR A 31 -41.82 11.45 17.61
CA THR A 31 -42.87 11.41 16.60
C THR A 31 -42.49 12.34 15.46
N ALA A 32 -42.37 11.82 14.26
CA ALA A 32 -42.12 12.61 13.06
C ALA A 32 -43.28 13.52 12.74
N PRO A 33 -43.07 14.79 12.26
CA PRO A 33 -44.14 15.66 11.86
C PRO A 33 -44.75 15.20 10.53
N GLN A 34 -46.08 14.94 10.54
CA GLN A 34 -46.88 14.77 9.33
C GLN A 34 -47.03 16.13 8.60
N ALA A 35 -46.83 16.10 7.30
CA ALA A 35 -47.07 17.24 6.43
C ALA A 35 -48.56 17.61 6.40
N PRO A 36 -48.94 18.89 6.36
CA PRO A 36 -50.33 19.29 6.25
C PRO A 36 -50.92 18.98 4.87
N ALA A 37 -52.16 18.45 4.88
CA ALA A 37 -52.94 18.13 3.69
C ALA A 37 -53.20 19.38 2.84
N ALA A 38 -52.88 19.29 1.55
CA ALA A 38 -53.18 20.31 0.55
C ALA A 38 -54.68 20.41 0.30
N LYS A 39 -55.23 21.63 0.35
CA LYS A 39 -56.61 21.95 -0.11
C LYS A 39 -56.70 21.86 -1.65
N PRO A 40 -57.84 21.44 -2.24
CA PRO A 40 -57.97 21.30 -3.67
C PRO A 40 -58.00 22.68 -4.34
N GLN A 41 -57.11 22.92 -5.29
CA GLN A 41 -57.19 24.06 -6.21
C GLN A 41 -58.05 23.70 -7.41
N GLN A 42 -58.94 24.63 -7.76
CA GLN A 42 -59.81 24.61 -8.91
C GLN A 42 -59.04 24.51 -10.23
N GLN A 43 -59.55 23.68 -11.13
CA GLN A 43 -59.13 23.56 -12.52
C GLN A 43 -59.32 24.88 -13.26
N ALA A 44 -58.24 25.49 -13.74
CA ALA A 44 -58.28 26.54 -14.77
C ALA A 44 -58.06 25.91 -16.15
N ALA A 45 -58.81 26.41 -17.13
CA ALA A 45 -58.86 25.91 -18.51
C ALA A 45 -57.50 26.02 -19.24
N PRO A 46 -57.27 25.23 -20.31
CA PRO A 46 -55.99 25.14 -20.99
C PRO A 46 -55.69 26.41 -21.79
N GLN A 47 -54.58 27.07 -21.52
CA GLN A 47 -54.02 28.12 -22.36
C GLN A 47 -53.22 27.51 -23.51
N ALA A 48 -53.34 28.07 -24.71
CA ALA A 48 -52.64 27.70 -25.92
C ALA A 48 -51.11 27.84 -25.78
N PRO A 49 -50.30 27.03 -26.50
CA PRO A 49 -48.86 27.07 -26.38
C PRO A 49 -48.27 28.34 -26.98
N PRO A 50 -47.22 28.94 -26.37
CA PRO A 50 -46.53 30.09 -26.94
C PRO A 50 -45.74 29.72 -28.19
N ALA A 51 -45.77 30.62 -29.19
CA ALA A 51 -45.11 30.50 -30.47
C ALA A 51 -43.60 30.30 -30.33
N GLN A 52 -43.04 29.37 -31.09
CA GLN A 52 -41.63 29.13 -31.22
C GLN A 52 -40.88 30.36 -31.79
N PRO A 53 -39.74 30.75 -31.29
CA PRO A 53 -38.89 31.76 -31.93
C PRO A 53 -38.34 31.21 -33.25
N LYS A 54 -38.41 32.02 -34.29
CA LYS A 54 -37.87 31.76 -35.64
C LYS A 54 -36.40 31.37 -35.54
N ARG A 55 -36.07 30.21 -36.12
CA ARG A 55 -34.68 29.82 -36.40
C ARG A 55 -34.06 30.86 -37.32
N GLU A 56 -33.04 31.54 -36.85
CA GLU A 56 -32.10 32.33 -37.62
C GLU A 56 -31.27 31.40 -38.48
N ALA A 57 -31.08 31.72 -39.74
CA ALA A 57 -30.45 30.88 -40.74
C ALA A 57 -28.95 30.69 -40.40
N ALA A 58 -28.49 29.44 -40.46
CA ALA A 58 -27.10 29.10 -40.30
C ALA A 58 -26.23 29.75 -41.40
N PRO A 59 -25.01 30.24 -41.07
CA PRO A 59 -24.07 30.73 -42.09
C PRO A 59 -23.58 29.56 -42.96
N PRO A 60 -23.20 29.85 -44.23
CA PRO A 60 -22.75 28.81 -45.16
C PRO A 60 -21.45 28.16 -44.75
N PRO A 61 -21.18 26.89 -45.16
CA PRO A 61 -20.00 26.15 -44.76
C PRO A 61 -18.73 26.82 -45.32
N VAL A 62 -17.77 27.09 -44.42
CA VAL A 62 -16.47 27.60 -44.76
C VAL A 62 -15.62 26.47 -45.34
N THR A 63 -15.23 26.58 -46.58
CA THR A 63 -14.32 25.67 -47.28
C THR A 63 -12.93 25.70 -46.55
N PRO A 64 -12.33 24.57 -46.17
CA PRO A 64 -11.03 24.56 -45.56
C PRO A 64 -9.96 25.02 -46.56
N ALA A 65 -9.15 26.02 -46.21
CA ALA A 65 -7.97 26.42 -46.94
C ALA A 65 -6.95 25.27 -46.98
N PRO A 66 -6.14 25.14 -48.06
CA PRO A 66 -5.19 24.09 -48.20
C PRO A 66 -4.10 24.21 -47.10
N GLN A 67 -3.98 23.16 -46.30
CA GLN A 67 -2.84 23.02 -45.36
C GLN A 67 -1.55 22.91 -46.15
N GLN A 68 -0.65 23.90 -46.02
CA GLN A 68 0.72 23.79 -46.45
C GLN A 68 1.39 22.63 -45.72
N GLN A 69 1.78 21.63 -46.49
CA GLN A 69 2.60 20.50 -46.03
C GLN A 69 3.92 21.03 -45.47
N ARG A 70 4.13 20.85 -44.16
CA ARG A 70 5.46 20.96 -43.56
C ARG A 70 6.34 19.86 -44.17
N PRO A 71 7.60 20.16 -44.54
CA PRO A 71 8.54 19.12 -44.99
C PRO A 71 8.76 18.09 -43.88
N ALA A 72 8.73 16.83 -44.25
CA ALA A 72 9.08 15.73 -43.38
C ALA A 72 10.53 15.84 -42.91
N PRO A 73 10.86 15.52 -41.64
CA PRO A 73 12.22 15.41 -41.19
C PRO A 73 12.89 14.22 -41.90
N PRO A 74 14.22 14.32 -42.20
CA PRO A 74 14.95 13.22 -42.87
C PRO A 74 14.94 11.96 -42.03
N PRO A 75 14.97 10.76 -42.64
CA PRO A 75 14.94 9.49 -41.94
C PRO A 75 16.17 9.37 -41.03
N ALA A 76 15.92 9.13 -39.75
CA ALA A 76 16.97 8.77 -38.82
C ALA A 76 17.58 7.42 -39.24
N GLN A 77 18.87 7.44 -39.52
CA GLN A 77 19.65 6.25 -39.77
C GLN A 77 19.62 5.38 -38.51
N SER A 78 19.04 4.21 -38.64
CA SER A 78 19.10 3.15 -37.62
C SER A 78 20.51 2.59 -37.57
N SER A 79 21.31 3.07 -36.64
CA SER A 79 22.53 2.38 -36.23
C SER A 79 22.14 1.46 -35.05
N SER A 80 21.96 0.19 -35.35
CA SER A 80 21.94 -0.87 -34.34
C SER A 80 23.31 -0.91 -33.66
N PRO A 81 23.39 -0.83 -32.33
CA PRO A 81 24.63 -1.22 -31.66
C PRO A 81 24.70 -2.75 -31.66
N ALA A 82 25.77 -3.27 -32.23
CA ALA A 82 26.17 -4.66 -32.09
C ALA A 82 26.34 -5.02 -30.59
N PRO A 83 26.14 -6.30 -30.22
CA PRO A 83 26.35 -6.71 -28.84
C PRO A 83 27.84 -6.61 -28.50
N GLN A 84 28.19 -5.70 -27.62
CA GLN A 84 29.50 -5.68 -27.01
C GLN A 84 29.62 -6.91 -26.12
N ALA A 85 30.50 -7.82 -26.53
CA ALA A 85 31.01 -8.87 -25.68
C ALA A 85 31.61 -8.25 -24.41
N TYR A 86 31.17 -8.69 -23.27
CA TYR A 86 31.80 -8.44 -21.98
C TYR A 86 33.20 -9.04 -22.03
N ALA A 87 34.18 -8.24 -22.41
CA ALA A 87 35.58 -8.54 -22.14
C ALA A 87 35.78 -8.37 -20.65
N ALA A 88 36.18 -9.43 -19.98
CA ALA A 88 36.65 -9.42 -18.60
C ALA A 88 37.72 -8.36 -18.46
N ALA A 89 37.41 -7.26 -17.80
CA ALA A 89 38.38 -6.30 -17.33
C ALA A 89 39.15 -6.98 -16.21
N THR A 90 40.31 -7.56 -16.53
CA THR A 90 41.36 -7.80 -15.56
C THR A 90 41.77 -6.41 -15.05
N ALA A 91 41.43 -6.17 -13.81
CA ALA A 91 41.94 -5.02 -13.05
C ALA A 91 43.49 -5.15 -13.03
N THR A 92 44.15 -4.45 -13.92
CA THR A 92 45.54 -4.11 -13.78
C THR A 92 45.61 -3.09 -12.64
N ALA A 93 45.91 -3.58 -11.45
CA ALA A 93 46.30 -2.73 -10.37
C ALA A 93 47.42 -1.80 -10.86
N ASP A 94 47.19 -0.52 -10.69
CA ASP A 94 48.15 0.56 -10.88
C ASP A 94 49.45 0.17 -10.16
N ARG A 95 50.45 -0.25 -10.94
CA ARG A 95 51.79 -0.51 -10.38
C ARG A 95 52.46 0.85 -10.29
N PRO A 96 52.82 1.33 -9.10
CA PRO A 96 53.60 2.56 -9.00
C PRO A 96 54.85 2.43 -9.85
N ASP A 97 55.15 3.47 -10.59
CA ASP A 97 56.35 3.55 -11.43
C ASP A 97 57.63 3.47 -10.54
N LEU A 98 58.23 2.27 -10.53
CA LEU A 98 59.40 1.96 -9.70
C LEU A 98 60.73 2.42 -10.33
N SER A 99 60.68 3.33 -11.35
CA SER A 99 61.83 3.81 -12.06
C SER A 99 62.80 4.66 -11.18
N ASP A 100 62.31 5.23 -10.07
CA ASP A 100 63.09 6.12 -9.20
C ASP A 100 63.81 5.42 -8.04
N VAL A 101 63.47 4.14 -7.76
CA VAL A 101 64.11 3.37 -6.68
C VAL A 101 65.35 2.63 -7.22
N ARG A 102 66.54 3.02 -6.78
CA ARG A 102 67.82 2.40 -7.19
C ARG A 102 68.01 1.05 -6.48
N ALA A 103 67.49 -0.04 -7.08
CA ALA A 103 67.64 -1.41 -6.59
C ALA A 103 67.99 -2.36 -7.74
N THR A 104 68.79 -3.41 -7.44
CA THR A 104 69.13 -4.42 -8.43
C THR A 104 67.93 -5.33 -8.74
N PRO A 105 67.86 -5.99 -9.94
CA PRO A 105 66.76 -6.92 -10.27
C PRO A 105 66.55 -8.04 -9.24
N ALA A 106 67.64 -8.56 -8.62
CA ALA A 106 67.57 -9.59 -7.58
C ALA A 106 66.90 -9.05 -6.32
N VAL A 107 67.13 -7.80 -5.93
CA VAL A 107 66.50 -7.18 -4.74
C VAL A 107 65.02 -6.88 -4.99
N ARG A 108 64.66 -6.47 -6.19
CA ARG A 108 63.28 -6.29 -6.58
C ARG A 108 62.51 -7.59 -6.55
N LYS A 109 63.12 -8.69 -7.00
CA LYS A 109 62.51 -10.00 -6.97
C LYS A 109 62.29 -10.48 -5.51
N LEU A 110 63.27 -10.31 -4.63
CA LEU A 110 63.18 -10.68 -3.22
C LEU A 110 62.08 -9.90 -2.48
N ALA A 111 61.96 -8.58 -2.73
CA ALA A 111 60.88 -7.77 -2.18
C ALA A 111 59.50 -8.22 -2.70
N GLY A 112 59.37 -8.54 -3.99
CA GLY A 112 58.14 -9.03 -4.58
C GLY A 112 57.69 -10.39 -4.07
N GLU A 113 58.65 -11.34 -3.84
CA GLU A 113 58.36 -12.65 -3.27
C GLU A 113 57.83 -12.57 -1.82
N ASN A 114 58.20 -11.51 -1.09
CA ASN A 114 57.75 -11.27 0.29
C ASN A 114 56.61 -10.23 0.39
N GLY A 115 56.05 -9.79 -0.72
CA GLY A 115 54.93 -8.84 -0.74
C GLY A 115 55.24 -7.48 -0.12
N ILE A 116 56.48 -7.01 -0.32
CA ILE A 116 56.99 -5.75 0.26
C ILE A 116 57.19 -4.74 -0.86
N ASP A 117 56.64 -3.55 -0.65
CA ASP A 117 56.88 -2.41 -1.54
C ASP A 117 58.28 -1.84 -1.27
N ILE A 118 59.14 -1.96 -2.29
CA ILE A 118 60.54 -1.54 -2.21
C ILE A 118 60.70 -0.02 -2.00
N SER A 119 59.67 0.79 -2.29
CA SER A 119 59.68 2.23 -2.04
C SER A 119 59.63 2.61 -0.56
N GLN A 120 59.24 1.66 0.31
CA GLN A 120 59.14 1.84 1.75
C GLN A 120 60.44 1.49 2.49
N ILE A 121 61.49 1.04 1.76
CA ILE A 121 62.75 0.62 2.33
C ILE A 121 63.81 1.72 2.07
N GLU A 122 64.39 2.24 3.13
CA GLU A 122 65.48 3.20 3.04
C GLU A 122 66.79 2.46 2.69
N GLY A 123 67.31 2.78 1.47
CA GLY A 123 68.50 2.09 0.95
C GLY A 123 69.80 2.59 1.61
N THR A 124 70.57 1.68 2.23
CA THR A 124 71.87 2.00 2.87
C THR A 124 73.05 1.82 1.95
N GLY A 125 72.89 1.39 0.69
CA GLY A 125 73.95 1.21 -0.31
C GLY A 125 74.46 2.51 -0.94
N LEU A 126 75.62 2.41 -1.62
CA LEU A 126 76.29 3.54 -2.23
C LEU A 126 75.38 4.33 -3.17
N GLY A 127 75.09 5.58 -2.86
CA GLY A 127 74.16 6.44 -3.62
C GLY A 127 72.68 6.16 -3.33
N GLY A 128 72.30 5.69 -2.15
CA GLY A 128 70.90 5.45 -1.73
C GLY A 128 70.27 4.19 -2.35
N ARG A 129 71.09 3.21 -2.76
CA ARG A 129 70.59 1.94 -3.31
C ARG A 129 70.03 1.04 -2.22
N VAL A 130 68.88 0.45 -2.45
CA VAL A 130 68.36 -0.61 -1.63
C VAL A 130 69.14 -1.89 -1.88
N SER A 131 69.81 -2.40 -0.81
CA SER A 131 70.58 -3.63 -0.83
C SER A 131 69.70 -4.82 -0.41
N ARG A 132 70.21 -6.05 -0.63
CA ARG A 132 69.50 -7.29 -0.18
C ARG A 132 69.34 -7.29 1.33
N LYS A 133 70.34 -6.79 2.04
CA LYS A 133 70.33 -6.72 3.51
C LYS A 133 69.23 -5.78 4.02
N ASP A 134 68.99 -4.67 3.38
CA ASP A 134 67.94 -3.73 3.77
C ASP A 134 66.55 -4.35 3.65
N VAL A 135 66.30 -5.20 2.64
CA VAL A 135 65.05 -5.95 2.49
C VAL A 135 64.93 -7.03 3.58
N GLU A 136 66.00 -7.78 3.88
CA GLU A 136 66.03 -8.80 4.94
C GLU A 136 65.78 -8.18 6.31
N ASP A 137 66.43 -7.04 6.62
CA ASP A 137 66.26 -6.30 7.86
C ASP A 137 64.82 -5.75 8.00
N PHE A 138 64.25 -5.27 6.94
CA PHE A 138 62.86 -4.81 6.92
C PHE A 138 61.85 -5.95 7.15
N ILE A 139 62.10 -7.13 6.57
CA ILE A 139 61.30 -8.33 6.81
C ILE A 139 61.38 -8.74 8.32
N ALA A 140 62.58 -8.76 8.89
CA ALA A 140 62.82 -9.11 10.29
C ALA A 140 62.12 -8.11 11.25
N GLN A 141 62.16 -6.80 10.91
CA GLN A 141 61.50 -5.76 11.70
C GLN A 141 59.97 -5.86 11.63
N LYS A 142 59.41 -6.18 10.46
CA LYS A 142 57.96 -6.39 10.27
C LYS A 142 57.49 -7.63 11.04
N GLN A 143 58.26 -8.72 11.02
CA GLN A 143 57.96 -9.93 11.77
C GLN A 143 58.06 -9.72 13.30
N SER A 144 59.06 -8.99 13.76
CA SER A 144 59.22 -8.67 15.21
C SER A 144 58.10 -7.73 15.69
N SER A 145 57.67 -6.77 14.86
CA SER A 145 56.54 -5.90 15.16
C SER A 145 55.21 -6.67 15.24
N GLN A 146 55.01 -7.66 14.38
CA GLN A 146 53.84 -8.56 14.44
C GLN A 146 53.91 -9.49 15.66
N GLN A 147 55.08 -10.00 16.04
CA GLN A 147 55.24 -10.80 17.25
C GLN A 147 55.08 -9.97 18.54
N GLN A 148 55.54 -8.73 18.58
CA GLN A 148 55.30 -7.83 19.72
C GLN A 148 53.83 -7.37 19.81
N ALA A 149 53.13 -7.24 18.70
CA ALA A 149 51.70 -7.02 18.68
C ALA A 149 50.92 -8.25 19.18
N ALA A 150 51.40 -9.47 18.88
CA ALA A 150 50.84 -10.72 19.38
C ALA A 150 51.17 -11.00 20.87
N ALA A 151 52.30 -10.49 21.38
CA ALA A 151 52.71 -10.67 22.78
C ALA A 151 52.10 -9.66 23.77
N ARG A 152 51.42 -8.62 23.29
CA ARG A 152 50.59 -7.71 24.09
C ARG A 152 49.15 -8.19 24.23
N VAL A 153 48.91 -9.48 24.42
CA VAL A 153 47.65 -9.96 24.92
C VAL A 153 47.64 -9.77 26.43
N ILE A 154 47.27 -8.60 26.89
CA ILE A 154 46.70 -8.40 28.21
C ILE A 154 45.48 -9.32 28.28
N PRO A 155 45.25 -10.10 29.36
CA PRO A 155 44.01 -10.87 29.48
C PRO A 155 42.85 -9.90 29.30
N ALA A 156 42.16 -10.00 28.17
CA ALA A 156 41.00 -9.22 27.89
C ALA A 156 40.01 -9.53 29.02
N GLN A 157 39.70 -8.53 29.85
CA GLN A 157 38.38 -8.49 30.46
C GLN A 157 37.39 -8.82 29.33
N PRO A 158 36.36 -9.68 29.56
CA PRO A 158 35.44 -10.04 28.52
C PRO A 158 34.92 -8.74 27.91
N GLN A 159 35.39 -8.43 26.70
CA GLN A 159 34.78 -7.39 25.88
C GLN A 159 33.34 -7.84 25.75
N GLN A 160 32.49 -7.11 26.44
CA GLN A 160 31.09 -7.15 26.14
C GLN A 160 30.99 -6.98 24.62
N GLN A 161 30.62 -8.05 23.91
CA GLN A 161 30.17 -7.97 22.53
C GLN A 161 29.30 -6.68 22.43
N PRO A 162 29.45 -5.86 21.38
CA PRO A 162 28.53 -4.74 21.23
C PRO A 162 27.14 -5.34 21.38
N GLN A 163 26.57 -5.13 22.55
CA GLN A 163 25.18 -5.48 22.80
C GLN A 163 24.47 -4.74 21.70
N SER A 164 23.89 -5.50 20.76
CA SER A 164 22.86 -5.01 19.89
C SER A 164 22.05 -4.03 20.74
N GLN A 165 22.16 -2.74 20.45
CA GLN A 165 21.49 -1.72 21.22
C GLN A 165 20.03 -2.14 21.25
N ALA A 166 19.63 -2.64 22.40
CA ALA A 166 18.22 -2.87 22.65
C ALA A 166 17.52 -1.56 22.26
N PRO A 167 16.45 -1.62 21.49
CA PRO A 167 15.76 -0.42 21.04
C PRO A 167 15.62 0.51 22.23
N ALA A 168 16.11 1.74 22.07
CA ALA A 168 16.18 2.74 23.14
C ALA A 168 14.86 2.67 23.92
N ARG A 169 14.94 2.33 25.22
CA ARG A 169 13.75 2.32 26.08
C ARG A 169 13.18 3.72 25.98
N GLN A 170 12.01 3.83 25.39
CA GLN A 170 11.26 5.09 25.35
C GLN A 170 11.21 5.61 26.78
N ALA A 171 11.54 6.90 26.97
CA ALA A 171 11.40 7.53 28.26
C ALA A 171 9.98 7.25 28.77
N PRO A 172 9.81 6.89 30.05
CA PRO A 172 8.50 6.63 30.61
C PRO A 172 7.61 7.86 30.38
N VAL A 173 6.44 7.64 29.77
CA VAL A 173 5.44 8.68 29.64
C VAL A 173 5.05 9.11 31.03
N ALA A 174 5.18 10.42 31.36
CA ALA A 174 4.74 10.94 32.64
C ALA A 174 3.23 10.82 32.72
N SER A 175 2.70 10.08 33.71
CA SER A 175 1.27 10.04 33.99
C SER A 175 0.86 11.26 34.80
N LEU A 176 -0.31 11.81 34.50
CA LEU A 176 -0.92 12.89 35.24
C LEU A 176 -1.75 12.37 36.43
N ALA A 177 -2.06 13.23 37.40
CA ALA A 177 -2.92 12.85 38.51
C ALA A 177 -4.32 12.48 37.97
N GLY A 178 -4.74 11.26 38.17
CA GLY A 178 -6.03 10.73 37.67
C GLY A 178 -5.92 9.81 36.47
N ASP A 179 -4.72 9.63 35.87
CA ASP A 179 -4.50 8.67 34.79
C ASP A 179 -4.59 7.23 35.33
N GLU A 180 -5.26 6.36 34.57
CA GLU A 180 -5.36 4.93 34.86
C GLU A 180 -4.44 4.14 33.94
N LEU A 181 -3.58 3.32 34.53
CA LEU A 181 -2.76 2.36 33.78
C LEU A 181 -3.57 1.10 33.48
N VAL A 182 -4.02 0.93 32.23
CA VAL A 182 -4.72 -0.26 31.76
C VAL A 182 -3.73 -1.32 31.29
N PRO A 183 -3.66 -2.51 31.92
CA PRO A 183 -2.75 -3.57 31.52
C PRO A 183 -3.07 -4.10 30.10
N LEU A 184 -2.06 -4.30 29.28
CA LEU A 184 -2.22 -4.84 27.94
C LEU A 184 -2.50 -6.34 28.00
N SER A 185 -3.54 -6.81 27.26
CA SER A 185 -3.79 -8.24 27.03
C SER A 185 -2.65 -8.85 26.19
N GLN A 186 -2.50 -10.19 26.26
CA GLN A 186 -1.54 -10.91 25.42
C GLN A 186 -1.79 -10.68 23.93
N MET A 187 -3.06 -10.67 23.52
CA MET A 187 -3.46 -10.39 22.14
C MET A 187 -3.01 -8.99 21.71
N ARG A 188 -3.26 -7.96 22.54
CA ARG A 188 -2.85 -6.57 22.23
C ARG A 188 -1.33 -6.45 22.09
N ARG A 189 -0.54 -7.16 22.90
CA ARG A 189 0.93 -7.21 22.77
C ARG A 189 1.35 -7.87 21.48
N ALA A 190 0.72 -8.98 21.10
CA ALA A 190 1.01 -9.67 19.83
C ALA A 190 0.70 -8.77 18.62
N ILE A 191 -0.45 -8.08 18.64
CA ILE A 191 -0.81 -7.11 17.59
C ILE A 191 0.23 -5.99 17.52
N ALA A 192 0.64 -5.41 18.64
CA ALA A 192 1.64 -4.34 18.66
C ALA A 192 2.97 -4.80 18.06
N ASN A 193 3.46 -5.98 18.42
CA ASN A 193 4.69 -6.54 17.86
C ASN A 193 4.57 -6.77 16.33
N ASN A 194 3.44 -7.32 15.87
CA ASN A 194 3.17 -7.53 14.44
C ASN A 194 3.11 -6.19 13.69
N MET A 195 2.54 -5.14 14.28
CA MET A 195 2.48 -3.82 13.64
C MET A 195 3.86 -3.15 13.53
N VAL A 196 4.71 -3.29 14.55
CA VAL A 196 6.11 -2.81 14.47
C VAL A 196 6.87 -3.55 13.37
N GLN A 197 6.72 -4.88 13.30
CA GLN A 197 7.33 -5.68 12.24
C GLN A 197 6.79 -5.29 10.85
N ALA A 198 5.47 -5.15 10.70
CA ALA A 198 4.84 -4.73 9.46
C ALA A 198 5.37 -3.37 8.99
N TRP A 199 5.50 -2.41 9.92
CA TRP A 199 5.95 -1.04 9.62
C TRP A 199 7.41 -0.95 9.16
N SER A 200 8.21 -1.99 9.32
CA SER A 200 9.59 -2.02 8.81
C SER A 200 9.69 -2.04 7.29
N ALA A 201 8.64 -2.44 6.58
CA ALA A 201 8.56 -2.36 5.13
C ALA A 201 8.25 -0.92 4.68
N PRO A 202 8.83 -0.42 3.58
CA PRO A 202 8.50 0.89 3.01
C PRO A 202 7.10 0.85 2.39
N HIS A 203 6.11 1.34 3.13
CA HIS A 203 4.72 1.38 2.68
C HIS A 203 4.45 2.52 1.70
N ALA A 204 3.70 2.23 0.65
CA ALA A 204 3.05 3.23 -0.19
C ALA A 204 1.56 2.87 -0.36
N HIS A 205 0.76 3.85 -0.72
CA HIS A 205 -0.68 3.69 -0.88
C HIS A 205 -1.13 4.29 -2.21
N ALA A 206 -2.11 3.66 -2.83
CA ALA A 206 -2.84 4.21 -3.97
C ALA A 206 -4.35 4.08 -3.73
N VAL A 207 -5.09 5.08 -4.14
CA VAL A 207 -6.54 5.16 -3.99
C VAL A 207 -7.19 5.22 -5.36
N MET A 208 -8.29 4.48 -5.53
CA MET A 208 -9.10 4.52 -6.74
C MET A 208 -10.58 4.59 -6.39
N GLU A 209 -11.31 5.46 -7.07
CA GLU A 209 -12.75 5.56 -6.96
C GLU A 209 -13.43 4.57 -7.91
N VAL A 210 -14.50 3.91 -7.46
CA VAL A 210 -15.22 2.88 -8.20
C VAL A 210 -16.71 3.16 -8.17
N ASP A 211 -17.35 3.24 -9.34
CA ASP A 211 -18.81 3.25 -9.47
C ASP A 211 -19.34 1.82 -9.32
N VAL A 212 -20.02 1.55 -8.22
CA VAL A 212 -20.61 0.24 -7.93
C VAL A 212 -22.13 0.24 -8.08
N THR A 213 -22.68 1.23 -8.78
CA THR A 213 -24.14 1.40 -8.95
C THR A 213 -24.79 0.16 -9.57
N GLU A 214 -24.24 -0.33 -10.68
CA GLU A 214 -24.78 -1.52 -11.35
C GLU A 214 -24.56 -2.80 -10.57
N LEU A 215 -23.42 -2.91 -9.89
CA LEU A 215 -23.12 -4.02 -8.98
C LEU A 215 -24.17 -4.10 -7.85
N MET A 216 -24.49 -2.95 -7.24
CA MET A 216 -25.47 -2.92 -6.16
C MET A 216 -26.89 -3.24 -6.67
N ARG A 217 -27.24 -2.77 -7.87
CA ARG A 217 -28.50 -3.14 -8.54
C ARG A 217 -28.55 -4.65 -8.83
N TYR A 218 -27.44 -5.22 -9.30
CA TYR A 218 -27.35 -6.66 -9.53
C TYR A 218 -27.51 -7.44 -8.24
N ARG A 219 -26.74 -7.07 -7.21
CA ARG A 219 -26.85 -7.68 -5.87
C ARG A 219 -28.30 -7.65 -5.37
N ASP A 220 -28.98 -6.53 -5.51
CA ASP A 220 -30.36 -6.37 -5.04
C ASP A 220 -31.37 -7.26 -5.80
N ARG A 221 -31.08 -7.60 -7.07
CA ARG A 221 -31.89 -8.59 -7.81
C ARG A 221 -31.70 -10.01 -7.32
N VAL A 222 -30.45 -10.41 -6.96
CA VAL A 222 -30.12 -11.80 -6.63
C VAL A 222 -30.13 -12.09 -5.13
N LYS A 223 -30.17 -11.07 -4.27
CA LYS A 223 -30.03 -11.24 -2.80
C LYS A 223 -31.15 -12.05 -2.18
N HIS A 224 -32.38 -11.95 -2.68
CA HIS A 224 -33.54 -12.66 -2.13
C HIS A 224 -33.40 -14.17 -2.34
N GLU A 225 -33.14 -14.60 -3.57
CA GLU A 225 -32.88 -16.01 -3.89
C GLU A 225 -31.70 -16.56 -3.11
N PHE A 226 -30.61 -15.76 -2.99
CA PHE A 226 -29.46 -16.13 -2.19
C PHE A 226 -29.82 -16.34 -0.72
N GLN A 227 -30.58 -15.42 -0.13
CA GLN A 227 -30.99 -15.49 1.27
C GLN A 227 -31.91 -16.69 1.55
N GLU A 228 -32.85 -17.00 0.64
CA GLU A 228 -33.71 -18.18 0.73
C GLU A 228 -32.90 -19.48 0.73
N ARG A 229 -31.85 -19.54 -0.12
CA ARG A 229 -31.03 -20.73 -0.28
C ARG A 229 -29.96 -20.89 0.81
N GLU A 230 -29.33 -19.81 1.24
CA GLU A 230 -28.19 -19.84 2.15
C GLU A 230 -28.56 -19.49 3.61
N GLY A 231 -29.72 -18.87 3.84
CA GLY A 231 -30.19 -18.47 5.17
C GLY A 231 -29.55 -17.20 5.72
N PHE A 232 -28.81 -16.46 4.88
CA PHE A 232 -28.17 -15.18 5.25
C PHE A 232 -27.99 -14.26 4.05
N ASP A 233 -27.69 -12.97 4.33
CA ASP A 233 -27.60 -11.93 3.32
C ASP A 233 -26.33 -12.04 2.45
N LEU A 234 -26.50 -11.73 1.15
CA LEU A 234 -25.40 -11.55 0.22
C LEU A 234 -24.73 -10.17 0.42
N SER A 235 -23.60 -10.13 1.07
CA SER A 235 -22.86 -8.89 1.33
C SER A 235 -22.08 -8.41 0.08
N PRO A 236 -21.94 -7.11 -0.15
CA PRO A 236 -21.01 -6.57 -1.15
C PRO A 236 -19.57 -7.06 -0.99
N ALA A 237 -19.17 -7.41 0.24
CA ALA A 237 -17.83 -7.94 0.54
C ALA A 237 -17.48 -9.19 -0.28
N ALA A 238 -18.45 -10.05 -0.60
CA ALA A 238 -18.21 -11.23 -1.44
C ALA A 238 -17.81 -10.85 -2.87
N PHE A 239 -18.45 -9.84 -3.45
CA PHE A 239 -18.11 -9.32 -4.78
C PHE A 239 -16.72 -8.68 -4.77
N ILE A 240 -16.40 -7.90 -3.73
CA ILE A 240 -15.08 -7.29 -3.57
C ILE A 240 -14.00 -8.36 -3.41
N ALA A 241 -14.24 -9.39 -2.59
CA ALA A 241 -13.32 -10.51 -2.43
C ALA A 241 -13.10 -11.26 -3.77
N LYS A 242 -14.17 -11.48 -4.55
CA LYS A 242 -14.05 -12.11 -5.87
C LYS A 242 -13.29 -11.23 -6.84
N ALA A 243 -13.54 -9.93 -6.86
CA ALA A 243 -12.79 -8.97 -7.69
C ALA A 243 -11.29 -8.96 -7.35
N VAL A 244 -10.96 -8.99 -6.05
CA VAL A 244 -9.56 -9.10 -5.57
C VAL A 244 -8.91 -10.37 -6.07
N VAL A 245 -9.57 -11.52 -5.94
CA VAL A 245 -9.05 -12.80 -6.41
C VAL A 245 -8.76 -12.77 -7.93
N GLU A 246 -9.70 -12.25 -8.73
CA GLU A 246 -9.52 -12.16 -10.17
C GLU A 246 -8.43 -11.14 -10.56
N ALA A 247 -8.32 -10.05 -9.81
CA ALA A 247 -7.23 -9.07 -10.00
C ALA A 247 -5.86 -9.66 -9.66
N LEU A 248 -5.75 -10.51 -8.62
CA LEU A 248 -4.52 -11.22 -8.28
C LEU A 248 -4.10 -12.22 -9.37
N ARG A 249 -5.06 -12.83 -10.07
CA ARG A 249 -4.79 -13.66 -11.26
C ARG A 249 -4.28 -12.82 -12.43
N THR A 250 -4.82 -11.61 -12.61
CA THR A 250 -4.44 -10.68 -13.67
C THR A 250 -3.07 -10.03 -13.42
N VAL A 251 -2.75 -9.74 -12.13
CA VAL A 251 -1.51 -9.09 -11.71
C VAL A 251 -0.83 -9.92 -10.62
N PRO A 252 -0.26 -11.09 -10.96
CA PRO A 252 0.27 -12.05 -9.98
C PRO A 252 1.45 -11.53 -9.14
N SER A 253 2.13 -10.48 -9.59
CA SER A 253 3.22 -9.85 -8.85
C SER A 253 2.77 -9.25 -7.52
N VAL A 254 1.49 -8.91 -7.37
CA VAL A 254 0.92 -8.41 -6.12
C VAL A 254 0.71 -9.52 -5.10
N ASN A 255 0.59 -10.80 -5.55
CA ASN A 255 0.48 -11.98 -4.68
C ASN A 255 1.87 -12.56 -4.38
N SER A 256 2.72 -11.79 -3.71
CA SER A 256 4.13 -12.13 -3.47
C SER A 256 4.56 -11.80 -2.05
N SER A 257 5.74 -12.30 -1.66
CA SER A 257 6.41 -11.96 -0.40
C SER A 257 7.83 -11.50 -0.67
N TRP A 258 8.30 -10.54 0.12
CA TRP A 258 9.70 -10.13 0.14
C TRP A 258 10.53 -11.06 1.01
N THR A 259 11.70 -11.47 0.52
CA THR A 259 12.75 -12.10 1.32
C THR A 259 14.11 -11.51 0.96
N ASP A 260 15.10 -11.64 1.83
CA ASP A 260 16.46 -11.16 1.55
C ASP A 260 17.13 -11.87 0.36
N GLN A 261 16.61 -13.04 -0.03
CA GLN A 261 17.10 -13.82 -1.18
C GLN A 261 16.34 -13.53 -2.47
N GLY A 262 15.22 -12.78 -2.42
CA GLY A 262 14.39 -12.44 -3.57
C GLY A 262 12.89 -12.46 -3.27
N LEU A 263 12.08 -12.41 -4.34
CA LEU A 263 10.62 -12.40 -4.24
C LEU A 263 10.06 -13.82 -4.36
N ILE A 264 9.22 -14.21 -3.43
CA ILE A 264 8.41 -15.43 -3.52
C ILE A 264 7.08 -15.05 -4.16
N ARG A 265 6.77 -15.57 -5.34
CA ARG A 265 5.44 -15.46 -5.96
C ARG A 265 4.58 -16.64 -5.56
N HIS A 266 3.46 -16.34 -4.91
CA HIS A 266 2.50 -17.37 -4.52
C HIS A 266 1.64 -17.78 -5.71
N ARG A 267 1.45 -19.09 -5.86
CA ARG A 267 0.54 -19.66 -6.88
C ARG A 267 -0.89 -19.71 -6.36
N GLU A 268 -1.04 -20.08 -5.09
CA GLU A 268 -2.31 -20.11 -4.39
C GLU A 268 -2.72 -18.70 -3.98
N ILE A 269 -4.02 -18.44 -3.94
CA ILE A 269 -4.58 -17.19 -3.44
C ILE A 269 -5.30 -17.50 -2.13
N ASN A 270 -4.57 -17.29 -1.03
CA ASN A 270 -5.07 -17.44 0.34
C ASN A 270 -5.42 -16.05 0.88
N LEU A 271 -6.71 -15.73 0.91
CA LEU A 271 -7.20 -14.40 1.20
C LEU A 271 -7.39 -14.18 2.70
N GLY A 272 -6.54 -13.38 3.32
CA GLY A 272 -6.78 -12.85 4.65
C GLY A 272 -7.99 -11.91 4.64
N TYR A 273 -8.89 -12.08 5.61
CA TYR A 273 -10.06 -11.21 5.76
C TYR A 273 -10.03 -10.53 7.12
N ALA A 274 -9.89 -9.20 7.15
CA ALA A 274 -9.76 -8.46 8.40
C ALA A 274 -11.10 -8.40 9.14
N VAL A 275 -11.08 -8.82 10.41
CA VAL A 275 -12.25 -8.86 11.30
C VAL A 275 -11.98 -8.05 12.57
N ALA A 276 -12.77 -7.01 12.79
CA ALA A 276 -12.70 -6.22 14.03
C ALA A 276 -13.35 -6.96 15.20
N LEU A 277 -12.65 -6.99 16.34
CA LEU A 277 -13.09 -7.61 17.60
C LEU A 277 -13.39 -6.57 18.68
N GLY A 278 -13.81 -5.38 18.29
CA GLY A 278 -14.06 -4.27 19.21
C GLY A 278 -12.77 -3.79 19.88
N GLU A 279 -12.77 -3.68 21.21
CA GLU A 279 -11.63 -3.23 22.00
C GLU A 279 -10.41 -4.16 21.94
N ASP A 280 -10.63 -5.46 21.66
CA ASP A 280 -9.54 -6.44 21.53
C ASP A 280 -8.66 -6.16 20.27
N GLY A 281 -9.19 -5.40 19.30
CA GLY A 281 -8.45 -4.99 18.09
C GLY A 281 -8.94 -5.70 16.83
N LEU A 282 -8.01 -6.07 15.94
CA LEU A 282 -8.29 -6.66 14.64
C LEU A 282 -7.51 -7.96 14.48
N ILE A 283 -8.18 -8.98 13.93
CA ILE A 283 -7.58 -10.26 13.58
C ILE A 283 -7.83 -10.55 12.09
N VAL A 284 -6.92 -11.28 11.46
CA VAL A 284 -6.99 -11.57 10.01
C VAL A 284 -6.99 -13.07 9.76
N PRO A 285 -8.14 -13.75 9.90
CA PRO A 285 -8.26 -15.14 9.47
C PRO A 285 -8.11 -15.27 7.95
N VAL A 286 -7.68 -16.45 7.50
CA VAL A 286 -7.32 -16.73 6.11
C VAL A 286 -8.35 -17.67 5.47
N ILE A 287 -8.92 -17.23 4.36
CA ILE A 287 -9.75 -18.04 3.47
C ILE A 287 -8.82 -18.71 2.47
N LYS A 288 -8.52 -19.98 2.68
CA LYS A 288 -7.64 -20.77 1.81
C LYS A 288 -8.33 -21.09 0.49
N ASP A 289 -7.53 -21.21 -0.59
CA ASP A 289 -7.99 -21.55 -1.95
C ASP A 289 -9.14 -20.63 -2.41
N ALA A 290 -8.99 -19.33 -2.18
CA ALA A 290 -10.03 -18.35 -2.51
C ALA A 290 -10.33 -18.30 -4.01
N ASP A 291 -9.37 -18.63 -4.83
CA ASP A 291 -9.49 -18.65 -6.30
C ASP A 291 -10.34 -19.81 -6.83
N GLY A 292 -10.43 -20.93 -6.10
CA GLY A 292 -11.32 -22.05 -6.42
C GLY A 292 -12.79 -21.82 -6.04
N LYS A 293 -13.11 -20.73 -5.34
CA LYS A 293 -14.45 -20.51 -4.79
C LYS A 293 -15.36 -19.69 -5.71
N SER A 294 -16.64 -20.12 -5.82
CA SER A 294 -17.71 -19.30 -6.38
C SER A 294 -18.01 -18.09 -5.49
N LEU A 295 -18.82 -17.14 -5.95
CA LEU A 295 -19.24 -15.99 -5.15
C LEU A 295 -19.94 -16.43 -3.85
N ALA A 296 -20.86 -17.41 -3.94
CA ALA A 296 -21.51 -17.99 -2.77
C ALA A 296 -20.50 -18.70 -1.85
N GLY A 297 -19.53 -19.43 -2.41
CA GLY A 297 -18.46 -20.08 -1.66
C GLY A 297 -17.61 -19.09 -0.87
N LEU A 298 -17.23 -17.96 -1.48
CA LEU A 298 -16.53 -16.87 -0.79
C LEU A 298 -17.39 -16.25 0.32
N MET A 299 -18.67 -16.00 0.06
CA MET A 299 -19.57 -15.44 1.08
C MET A 299 -19.72 -16.35 2.30
N ARG A 300 -19.89 -17.68 2.07
CA ARG A 300 -19.91 -18.67 3.16
C ARG A 300 -18.59 -18.66 3.95
N SER A 301 -17.45 -18.64 3.26
CA SER A 301 -16.14 -18.60 3.91
C SER A 301 -15.94 -17.32 4.73
N ILE A 302 -16.32 -16.16 4.18
CA ILE A 302 -16.25 -14.87 4.90
C ILE A 302 -17.11 -14.94 6.16
N ARG A 303 -18.35 -15.43 6.06
CA ARG A 303 -19.24 -15.55 7.19
C ARG A 303 -18.67 -16.50 8.27
N ASP A 304 -18.20 -17.67 7.87
CA ASP A 304 -17.62 -18.65 8.79
C ASP A 304 -16.45 -18.07 9.59
N VAL A 305 -15.47 -17.45 8.90
CA VAL A 305 -14.31 -16.88 9.59
C VAL A 305 -14.70 -15.70 10.49
N VAL A 306 -15.67 -14.88 10.09
CA VAL A 306 -16.19 -13.77 10.91
C VAL A 306 -16.89 -14.29 12.16
N ASP A 307 -17.77 -15.29 12.03
CA ASP A 307 -18.52 -15.86 13.16
C ASP A 307 -17.58 -16.57 14.13
N ARG A 308 -16.58 -17.32 13.62
CA ARG A 308 -15.56 -17.98 14.45
C ARG A 308 -14.62 -16.97 15.13
N ALA A 309 -14.26 -15.88 14.45
CA ALA A 309 -13.46 -14.81 15.01
C ALA A 309 -14.18 -14.15 16.20
N LYS A 310 -15.43 -13.73 16.00
CA LYS A 310 -16.25 -13.12 17.06
C LYS A 310 -16.50 -14.07 18.24
N ALA A 311 -16.64 -15.36 17.96
CA ALA A 311 -16.79 -16.39 18.98
C ALA A 311 -15.48 -16.84 19.65
N ARG A 312 -14.32 -16.25 19.25
CA ARG A 312 -12.95 -16.60 19.70
C ARG A 312 -12.63 -18.10 19.50
N ARG A 313 -13.09 -18.66 18.36
CA ARG A 313 -12.91 -20.09 18.00
C ARG A 313 -11.96 -20.29 16.81
N LEU A 314 -11.18 -19.28 16.45
CA LEU A 314 -10.14 -19.41 15.43
C LEU A 314 -8.96 -20.24 15.96
N THR A 315 -8.41 -21.09 15.10
CA THR A 315 -7.19 -21.85 15.34
C THR A 315 -5.96 -21.13 14.78
N LEU A 316 -4.76 -21.59 15.11
CA LEU A 316 -3.52 -21.05 14.52
C LEU A 316 -3.47 -21.29 13.00
N ASP A 317 -4.04 -22.39 12.51
CA ASP A 317 -4.12 -22.66 11.08
C ASP A 317 -5.01 -21.66 10.34
N ASP A 318 -6.07 -21.19 10.97
CA ASP A 318 -6.94 -20.13 10.41
C ASP A 318 -6.22 -18.79 10.27
N LEU A 319 -5.12 -18.58 10.96
CA LEU A 319 -4.36 -17.31 10.97
C LEU A 319 -3.06 -17.38 10.15
N SER A 320 -2.78 -18.52 9.53
CA SER A 320 -1.53 -18.78 8.84
C SER A 320 -1.71 -18.95 7.33
N GLY A 321 -0.64 -18.67 6.57
CA GLY A 321 -0.58 -18.93 5.12
C GLY A 321 -1.36 -17.95 4.25
N GLY A 322 -1.76 -16.78 4.77
CA GLY A 322 -2.37 -15.73 3.98
C GLY A 322 -1.37 -15.09 3.01
N THR A 323 -1.74 -14.96 1.74
CA THR A 323 -0.88 -14.40 0.70
C THR A 323 -1.23 -12.96 0.32
N PHE A 324 -2.46 -12.56 0.58
CA PHE A 324 -2.99 -11.21 0.37
C PHE A 324 -4.09 -10.94 1.40
N THR A 325 -4.31 -9.68 1.79
CA THR A 325 -5.35 -9.32 2.78
C THR A 325 -6.39 -8.37 2.18
N LEU A 326 -7.66 -8.66 2.47
CA LEU A 326 -8.78 -7.75 2.23
C LEU A 326 -9.28 -7.20 3.58
N ASN A 327 -9.27 -5.88 3.70
CA ASN A 327 -9.82 -5.14 4.83
C ASN A 327 -11.10 -4.43 4.39
N ASN A 328 -12.24 -4.73 5.02
CA ASN A 328 -13.51 -4.10 4.70
C ASN A 328 -13.92 -3.13 5.82
N THR A 329 -13.63 -1.85 5.61
CA THR A 329 -13.98 -0.76 6.53
C THR A 329 -15.29 -0.05 6.16
N GLY A 330 -15.90 -0.45 5.05
CA GLY A 330 -17.16 0.12 4.57
C GLY A 330 -18.28 0.20 5.61
N PRO A 331 -18.54 -0.87 6.39
CA PRO A 331 -19.53 -0.83 7.47
C PRO A 331 -19.25 0.19 8.58
N LEU A 332 -18.00 0.66 8.71
CA LEU A 332 -17.60 1.69 9.67
C LEU A 332 -17.80 3.12 9.13
N GLY A 333 -18.17 3.27 7.86
CA GLY A 333 -18.41 4.56 7.22
C GLY A 333 -17.15 5.30 6.77
N THR A 334 -16.00 4.64 6.73
CA THR A 334 -14.75 5.26 6.24
C THR A 334 -14.82 5.59 4.77
N ILE A 335 -14.16 6.68 4.37
CA ILE A 335 -14.07 7.13 2.97
C ILE A 335 -12.70 6.78 2.38
N VAL A 336 -11.65 6.89 3.17
CA VAL A 336 -10.26 6.57 2.84
C VAL A 336 -9.57 6.09 4.10
N SER A 337 -8.76 5.04 3.98
CA SER A 337 -7.90 4.52 5.04
C SER A 337 -6.46 4.34 4.52
N SER A 338 -5.52 4.10 5.43
CA SER A 338 -4.13 3.77 5.09
C SER A 338 -3.79 2.42 5.75
N PRO A 339 -4.17 1.30 5.13
CA PRO A 339 -3.97 -0.02 5.72
C PRO A 339 -2.49 -0.38 5.77
N ILE A 340 -2.06 -0.97 6.89
CA ILE A 340 -0.71 -1.50 7.05
C ILE A 340 -0.66 -2.91 6.47
N VAL A 341 0.33 -3.17 5.62
CA VAL A 341 0.52 -4.49 4.99
C VAL A 341 0.93 -5.50 6.06
N PRO A 342 0.23 -6.64 6.19
CA PRO A 342 0.64 -7.68 7.14
C PRO A 342 2.04 -8.23 6.84
N PRO A 343 2.81 -8.61 7.87
CA PRO A 343 4.13 -9.20 7.67
C PRO A 343 4.07 -10.41 6.72
N GLY A 344 5.02 -10.49 5.79
CA GLY A 344 5.09 -11.59 4.82
C GLY A 344 4.16 -11.48 3.62
N GLN A 345 3.43 -10.38 3.45
CA GLN A 345 2.61 -10.10 2.26
C GLN A 345 3.15 -8.89 1.50
N ALA A 346 2.88 -8.81 0.20
CA ALA A 346 3.27 -7.67 -0.62
C ALA A 346 2.26 -6.52 -0.55
N ALA A 347 0.98 -6.82 -0.29
CA ALA A 347 -0.06 -5.80 -0.32
C ALA A 347 -1.31 -6.19 0.48
N ILE A 348 -2.13 -5.18 0.74
CA ILE A 348 -3.45 -5.25 1.35
C ILE A 348 -4.40 -4.34 0.57
N LEU A 349 -5.63 -4.76 0.34
CA LEU A 349 -6.70 -3.89 -0.17
C LEU A 349 -7.64 -3.51 0.96
N SER A 350 -7.94 -2.23 1.12
CA SER A 350 -9.07 -1.74 1.91
C SER A 350 -10.21 -1.33 0.99
N SER A 351 -11.42 -1.76 1.31
CA SER A 351 -12.65 -1.31 0.67
C SER A 351 -13.44 -0.41 1.63
N GLU A 352 -13.79 0.76 1.14
CA GLU A 352 -14.40 1.80 1.95
C GLU A 352 -15.95 1.78 1.85
N SER A 353 -16.62 2.73 2.48
CA SER A 353 -18.07 2.80 2.46
C SER A 353 -18.63 3.03 1.06
N ILE A 354 -19.72 2.34 0.74
CA ILE A 354 -20.52 2.56 -0.45
C ILE A 354 -21.55 3.64 -0.14
N GLY A 355 -21.48 4.77 -0.84
CA GLY A 355 -22.39 5.90 -0.63
C GLY A 355 -22.83 6.55 -1.93
N LYS A 356 -23.97 7.21 -1.91
CA LYS A 356 -24.44 8.02 -3.05
C LYS A 356 -23.60 9.28 -3.18
N ARG A 357 -23.07 9.52 -4.40
CA ARG A 357 -22.32 10.73 -4.74
C ARG A 357 -22.82 11.29 -6.07
N LEU A 358 -22.67 12.60 -6.26
CA LEU A 358 -22.85 13.26 -7.55
C LEU A 358 -21.60 13.01 -8.38
N VAL A 359 -21.77 12.53 -9.59
CA VAL A 359 -20.68 12.33 -10.55
C VAL A 359 -21.04 12.96 -11.89
N VAL A 360 -20.02 13.39 -12.62
CA VAL A 360 -20.15 13.78 -14.01
C VAL A 360 -20.01 12.52 -14.87
N THR A 361 -20.98 12.26 -15.73
CA THR A 361 -20.97 11.12 -16.65
C THR A 361 -20.22 11.47 -17.95
N GLY A 362 -19.92 10.46 -18.77
CA GLY A 362 -19.13 10.66 -20.00
C GLY A 362 -19.79 11.55 -21.06
N ASP A 363 -21.07 11.87 -20.88
CA ASP A 363 -21.88 12.82 -21.68
C ASP A 363 -22.02 14.20 -21.02
N ASP A 364 -21.19 14.52 -20.04
CA ASP A 364 -21.20 15.75 -19.25
C ASP A 364 -22.47 15.98 -18.43
N ALA A 365 -23.32 14.95 -18.24
CA ALA A 365 -24.48 15.03 -17.38
C ALA A 365 -24.12 14.77 -15.91
N ILE A 366 -24.94 15.29 -15.00
CA ILE A 366 -24.79 15.01 -13.56
C ILE A 366 -25.68 13.83 -13.19
N ALA A 367 -25.10 12.83 -12.56
CA ALA A 367 -25.84 11.66 -12.10
C ALA A 367 -25.54 11.34 -10.62
N ILE A 368 -26.51 10.73 -9.94
CA ILE A 368 -26.31 10.13 -8.61
C ILE A 368 -25.86 8.69 -8.81
N ARG A 369 -24.66 8.35 -8.29
CA ARG A 369 -24.08 7.01 -8.37
C ARG A 369 -23.76 6.48 -6.98
N GLN A 370 -23.75 5.17 -6.83
CA GLN A 370 -23.21 4.52 -5.65
C GLN A 370 -21.69 4.34 -5.85
N MET A 371 -20.93 5.15 -5.13
CA MET A 371 -19.48 5.21 -5.26
C MET A 371 -18.80 4.57 -4.05
N MET A 372 -17.67 3.95 -4.27
CA MET A 372 -16.80 3.37 -3.26
C MET A 372 -15.36 3.71 -3.58
N ASN A 373 -14.55 3.98 -2.57
CA ASN A 373 -13.10 4.02 -2.73
C ASN A 373 -12.51 2.65 -2.40
N ILE A 374 -11.50 2.26 -3.15
CA ILE A 374 -10.62 1.14 -2.83
C ILE A 374 -9.21 1.68 -2.64
N VAL A 375 -8.52 1.19 -1.62
CA VAL A 375 -7.18 1.62 -1.26
C VAL A 375 -6.27 0.41 -1.21
N ILE A 376 -5.21 0.39 -2.00
CA ILE A 376 -4.16 -0.59 -1.86
C ILE A 376 -3.02 0.01 -1.02
N GLY A 377 -2.64 -0.69 0.07
CA GLY A 377 -1.36 -0.49 0.73
C GLY A 377 -0.39 -1.57 0.24
N PHE A 378 0.86 -1.22 -0.03
CA PHE A 378 1.82 -2.17 -0.57
C PHE A 378 3.25 -1.91 -0.09
N ASP A 379 4.03 -2.98 -0.02
CA ASP A 379 5.47 -2.93 0.21
C ASP A 379 6.17 -2.48 -1.08
N HIS A 380 6.74 -1.28 -1.06
CA HIS A 380 7.34 -0.66 -2.26
C HIS A 380 8.63 -1.36 -2.73
N ARG A 381 9.14 -2.34 -1.98
CA ARG A 381 10.22 -3.23 -2.44
C ARG A 381 9.72 -4.29 -3.42
N VAL A 382 8.42 -4.63 -3.37
CA VAL A 382 7.78 -5.70 -4.16
C VAL A 382 6.90 -5.13 -5.26
N VAL A 383 6.12 -4.11 -4.93
CA VAL A 383 5.09 -3.52 -5.81
C VAL A 383 5.42 -2.06 -6.03
N ASP A 384 5.46 -1.63 -7.28
CA ASP A 384 5.57 -0.23 -7.66
C ASP A 384 4.19 0.42 -7.91
N GLY A 385 4.18 1.75 -8.06
CA GLY A 385 2.96 2.50 -8.29
C GLY A 385 2.20 2.08 -9.56
N SER A 386 2.91 1.69 -10.62
CA SER A 386 2.30 1.25 -11.88
C SER A 386 1.62 -0.11 -11.72
N THR A 387 2.24 -1.02 -10.99
CA THR A 387 1.69 -2.34 -10.69
C THR A 387 0.48 -2.23 -9.74
N ALA A 388 0.56 -1.37 -8.73
CA ALA A 388 -0.56 -1.06 -7.83
C ALA A 388 -1.75 -0.48 -8.60
N ALA A 389 -1.51 0.47 -9.51
CA ALA A 389 -2.56 1.06 -10.34
C ALA A 389 -3.21 0.02 -11.27
N ARG A 390 -2.43 -0.87 -11.90
CA ARG A 390 -2.96 -1.98 -12.73
C ARG A 390 -3.83 -2.93 -11.90
N PHE A 391 -3.41 -3.25 -10.69
CA PHE A 391 -4.19 -4.09 -9.79
C PHE A 391 -5.52 -3.43 -9.40
N LEU A 392 -5.51 -2.15 -8.98
CA LEU A 392 -6.73 -1.42 -8.67
C LEU A 392 -7.64 -1.31 -9.89
N THR A 393 -7.08 -1.07 -11.09
CA THR A 393 -7.84 -1.06 -12.35
C THR A 393 -8.52 -2.40 -12.60
N ALA A 394 -7.82 -3.51 -12.40
CA ALA A 394 -8.40 -4.85 -12.56
C ALA A 394 -9.55 -5.11 -11.57
N VAL A 395 -9.40 -4.67 -10.31
CA VAL A 395 -10.48 -4.75 -9.31
C VAL A 395 -11.68 -3.90 -9.73
N ARG A 396 -11.45 -2.64 -10.09
CA ARG A 396 -12.50 -1.71 -10.55
C ARG A 396 -13.26 -2.26 -11.75
N ASP A 397 -12.52 -2.65 -12.78
CA ASP A 397 -13.11 -3.10 -14.03
C ASP A 397 -13.93 -4.38 -13.82
N TRP A 398 -13.47 -5.29 -12.97
CA TRP A 398 -14.24 -6.47 -12.60
C TRP A 398 -15.55 -6.09 -11.89
N LEU A 399 -15.51 -5.18 -10.91
CA LEU A 399 -16.69 -4.73 -10.17
C LEU A 399 -17.70 -4.01 -11.06
N GLN A 400 -17.22 -3.25 -12.05
CA GLN A 400 -18.06 -2.46 -12.95
C GLN A 400 -18.62 -3.25 -14.14
N THR A 401 -18.01 -4.38 -14.49
CA THR A 401 -18.39 -5.18 -15.66
C THR A 401 -18.81 -6.59 -15.26
N THR A 402 -17.86 -7.49 -15.04
CA THR A 402 -18.12 -8.91 -14.76
C THR A 402 -18.96 -9.11 -13.49
N GLY A 403 -18.69 -8.35 -12.45
CA GLY A 403 -19.41 -8.43 -11.18
C GLY A 403 -20.91 -8.14 -11.29
N THR A 404 -21.33 -7.42 -12.33
CA THR A 404 -22.74 -7.06 -12.54
C THR A 404 -23.57 -8.20 -13.16
N SER A 405 -22.92 -9.30 -13.55
CA SER A 405 -23.56 -10.47 -14.18
C SER A 405 -22.93 -11.79 -13.75
N VAL A 406 -22.08 -11.79 -12.73
CA VAL A 406 -21.38 -12.99 -12.26
C VAL A 406 -22.35 -14.04 -11.76
N THR A 407 -22.11 -15.32 -12.11
CA THR A 407 -22.88 -16.43 -11.54
C THR A 407 -22.59 -16.53 -10.04
N VAL A 408 -23.65 -16.57 -9.24
CA VAL A 408 -23.53 -16.61 -7.77
C VAL A 408 -23.02 -17.97 -7.28
N TYR A 409 -23.41 -19.07 -7.92
CA TYR A 409 -23.08 -20.46 -7.54
C TYR A 409 -22.08 -21.12 -8.47
#